data_bd96c164a4df246ea8d8a4634ea619a9
#
_entry.id   bd96c164a4df246ea8d8a4634ea619a9
#
_cell.length_a   1.000
_cell.length_b   1.000
_cell.length_c   1.000
_cell.angle_alpha   90.00
_cell.angle_beta   90.00
_cell.angle_gamma   90.00
#
_symmetry.space_group_name_H-M   'P 1'
#
loop_
_entity.id
_entity.type
_entity.pdbx_description
1 polymer ?
#
loop_
_entity_poly.entity_id
_entity_poly.type
_entity_poly.pdbx_seq_one_letter_code
_entity_poly.pdbx_strand_id
1 'polypeptide(L)'
;MGAILFVAFFLWLHFAVRSWIIGADAVWTVCNQGGPFGILLPSWLFLCIGIGAGIFFLVQWLKEESWITEWPWLALVAGGLGNLLERQLFGCIMDYIALSPLPVFNVADILLTVGVVGILWSWYLKRKENG
;
A
#
# COMPACT_ATOMS: atom_id res chain seq x y z
N MET A 1 8.79 -18.24 3.27
CA MET A 1 9.95 -17.47 2.76
C MET A 1 9.54 -16.50 1.66
N GLY A 2 8.78 -16.91 0.64
CA GLY A 2 8.36 -16.04 -0.46
C GLY A 2 7.57 -14.79 -0.05
N ALA A 3 6.62 -14.91 0.88
CA ALA A 3 5.81 -13.78 1.36
C ALA A 3 6.66 -12.68 2.02
N ILE A 4 7.62 -13.07 2.85
CA ILE A 4 8.53 -12.11 3.52
C ILE A 4 9.39 -11.40 2.48
N LEU A 5 9.93 -12.13 1.50
CA LEU A 5 10.72 -11.56 0.42
C LEU A 5 9.90 -10.62 -0.45
N PHE A 6 8.64 -10.96 -0.74
CA PHE A 6 7.72 -10.10 -1.48
C PHE A 6 7.49 -8.76 -0.75
N VAL A 7 7.09 -8.81 0.50
CA VAL A 7 6.85 -7.58 1.30
C VAL A 7 8.13 -6.76 1.44
N ALA A 8 9.25 -7.41 1.77
CA ALA A 8 10.55 -6.72 1.92
C ALA A 8 11.01 -6.05 0.62
N PHE A 9 10.85 -6.72 -0.53
CA PHE A 9 11.19 -6.16 -1.84
C PHE A 9 10.36 -4.91 -2.16
N PHE A 10 9.06 -4.95 -1.96
CA PHE A 10 8.19 -3.81 -2.27
C PHE A 10 8.36 -2.65 -1.28
N LEU A 11 8.66 -2.93 -0.01
CA LEU A 11 9.06 -1.88 0.94
C LEU A 11 10.37 -1.23 0.52
N TRP A 12 11.37 -2.03 0.17
CA TRP A 12 12.63 -1.51 -0.34
C TRP A 12 12.41 -0.65 -1.60
N LEU A 13 11.62 -1.15 -2.56
CA LEU A 13 11.31 -0.42 -3.79
C LEU A 13 10.63 0.93 -3.49
N HIS A 14 9.63 0.94 -2.60
CA HIS A 14 8.93 2.15 -2.19
C HIS A 14 9.91 3.21 -1.64
N PHE A 15 10.76 2.84 -0.67
CA PHE A 15 11.71 3.76 -0.08
C PHE A 15 12.88 4.12 -1.02
N ALA A 16 13.30 3.24 -1.91
CA ALA A 16 14.32 3.52 -2.91
C ALA A 16 13.81 4.57 -3.94
N VAL A 17 12.60 4.38 -4.47
CA VAL A 17 11.99 5.34 -5.41
C VAL A 17 11.76 6.68 -4.71
N ARG A 18 11.21 6.68 -3.50
CA ARG A 18 11.05 7.90 -2.69
C ARG A 18 12.37 8.66 -2.53
N SER A 19 13.42 7.97 -2.11
CA SER A 19 14.74 8.59 -1.87
C SER A 19 15.35 9.14 -3.15
N TRP A 20 15.19 8.42 -4.26
CA TRP A 20 15.64 8.86 -5.58
C TRP A 20 14.90 10.12 -6.05
N ILE A 21 13.59 10.17 -5.93
CA ILE A 21 12.74 11.32 -6.33
C ILE A 21 13.10 12.55 -5.50
N ILE A 22 13.26 12.42 -4.18
CA ILE A 22 13.63 13.53 -3.30
C ILE A 22 15.06 14.01 -3.62
N GLY A 23 16.00 13.12 -3.88
CA GLY A 23 17.37 13.47 -4.25
C GLY A 23 17.48 14.13 -5.64
N ALA A 24 16.48 13.96 -6.50
CA ALA A 24 16.41 14.59 -7.82
C ALA A 24 15.74 15.97 -7.79
N ASP A 25 15.41 16.52 -6.61
CA ASP A 25 14.71 17.81 -6.42
C ASP A 25 13.45 17.95 -7.30
N ALA A 26 12.66 16.86 -7.37
CA ALA A 26 11.46 16.82 -8.20
C ALA A 26 10.39 17.81 -7.69
N VAL A 27 10.16 18.85 -8.44
CA VAL A 27 9.33 20.03 -8.06
C VAL A 27 7.85 19.70 -7.84
N TRP A 28 7.38 18.54 -8.32
CA TRP A 28 5.96 18.14 -8.26
C TRP A 28 5.63 17.17 -7.12
N THR A 29 6.51 17.02 -6.16
CA THR A 29 6.26 16.17 -4.99
C THR A 29 5.33 16.85 -4.00
N VAL A 30 4.40 16.09 -3.44
CA VAL A 30 3.45 16.54 -2.44
C VAL A 30 3.66 15.79 -1.14
N CYS A 31 3.96 16.53 -0.06
CA CYS A 31 4.00 15.97 1.29
C CYS A 31 2.56 15.85 1.84
N ASN A 32 1.97 14.68 1.73
CA ASN A 32 0.59 14.40 2.11
C ASN A 32 0.49 14.11 3.62
N GLN A 33 0.01 15.08 4.39
CA GLN A 33 -0.24 14.93 5.83
C GLN A 33 -1.64 14.38 6.14
N GLY A 34 -2.55 14.41 5.16
CA GLY A 34 -3.90 13.90 5.27
C GLY A 34 -4.00 12.37 5.04
N GLY A 35 -5.14 11.79 5.42
CA GLY A 35 -5.52 10.45 5.04
C GLY A 35 -6.22 10.41 3.69
N PRO A 36 -6.90 9.30 3.36
CA PRO A 36 -7.73 9.20 2.18
C PRO A 36 -8.67 10.42 2.07
N PHE A 37 -8.79 10.97 0.87
CA PHE A 37 -9.63 12.16 0.58
C PHE A 37 -9.21 13.45 1.33
N GLY A 38 -7.94 13.55 1.80
CA GLY A 38 -7.43 14.74 2.46
C GLY A 38 -7.91 14.92 3.90
N ILE A 39 -8.51 13.91 4.53
CA ILE A 39 -8.97 13.98 5.91
C ILE A 39 -7.76 14.09 6.84
N LEU A 40 -7.70 15.18 7.61
CA LEU A 40 -6.66 15.37 8.60
C LEU A 40 -7.03 14.64 9.89
N LEU A 41 -6.22 13.68 10.29
CA LEU A 41 -6.35 12.94 11.54
C LEU A 41 -5.04 13.03 12.34
N PRO A 42 -5.09 12.93 13.66
CA PRO A 42 -3.88 12.83 14.48
C PRO A 42 -3.03 11.63 14.10
N SER A 43 -1.70 11.75 14.13
CA SER A 43 -0.76 10.70 13.72
C SER A 43 -0.97 9.37 14.45
N TRP A 44 -1.33 9.41 15.75
CA TRP A 44 -1.62 8.20 16.51
C TRP A 44 -2.85 7.44 16.00
N LEU A 45 -3.85 8.15 15.46
CA LEU A 45 -5.04 7.51 14.90
C LEU A 45 -4.72 6.82 13.57
N PHE A 46 -3.89 7.42 12.72
CA PHE A 46 -3.36 6.75 11.52
C PHE A 46 -2.57 5.49 11.89
N LEU A 47 -1.78 5.55 12.97
CA LEU A 47 -1.04 4.39 13.46
C LEU A 47 -1.99 3.27 13.89
N CYS A 48 -3.01 3.58 14.69
CA CYS A 48 -4.01 2.58 15.13
C CYS A 48 -4.77 1.96 13.95
N ILE A 49 -5.24 2.79 13.01
CA ILE A 49 -5.94 2.32 11.81
C ILE A 49 -5.01 1.45 10.94
N GLY A 50 -3.77 1.90 10.74
CA GLY A 50 -2.78 1.17 9.93
C GLY A 50 -2.41 -0.18 10.54
N ILE A 51 -2.20 -0.25 11.86
CA ILE A 51 -1.95 -1.52 12.57
C ILE A 51 -3.17 -2.44 12.46
N GLY A 52 -4.38 -1.94 12.70
CA GLY A 52 -5.61 -2.71 12.60
C GLY A 52 -5.84 -3.28 11.20
N ALA A 53 -5.66 -2.46 10.17
CA ALA A 53 -5.72 -2.88 8.77
C ALA A 53 -4.63 -3.91 8.43
N GLY A 54 -3.39 -3.69 8.88
CA GLY A 54 -2.29 -4.63 8.68
C GLY A 54 -2.55 -6.00 9.31
N ILE A 55 -3.04 -6.04 10.55
CA ILE A 55 -3.46 -7.28 11.21
C ILE A 55 -4.57 -7.97 10.41
N PHE A 56 -5.59 -7.21 9.99
CA PHE A 56 -6.68 -7.76 9.18
C PHE A 56 -6.16 -8.39 7.88
N PHE A 57 -5.28 -7.71 7.14
CA PHE A 57 -4.72 -8.22 5.89
C PHE A 57 -3.87 -9.47 6.11
N LEU A 58 -3.06 -9.49 7.18
CA LEU A 58 -2.27 -10.68 7.55
C LEU A 58 -3.16 -11.87 7.90
N VAL A 59 -4.24 -11.65 8.66
CA VAL A 59 -5.19 -12.72 9.01
C VAL A 59 -5.89 -13.25 7.75
N GLN A 60 -6.26 -12.39 6.80
CA GLN A 60 -6.86 -12.86 5.55
C GLN A 60 -5.84 -13.64 4.70
N TRP A 61 -4.60 -13.14 4.58
CA TRP A 61 -3.53 -13.84 3.88
C TRP A 61 -3.29 -15.26 4.45
N LEU A 62 -3.27 -15.42 5.76
CA LEU A 62 -3.07 -16.74 6.41
C LEU A 62 -4.18 -17.76 6.11
N LYS A 63 -5.31 -17.33 5.58
CA LYS A 63 -6.43 -18.21 5.17
C LYS A 63 -6.35 -18.65 3.71
N GLU A 64 -5.47 -18.05 2.93
CA GLU A 64 -5.35 -18.37 1.52
C GLU A 64 -4.39 -19.55 1.30
N GLU A 65 -4.75 -20.43 0.35
CA GLU A 65 -4.01 -21.68 0.08
C GLU A 65 -3.27 -21.65 -1.27
N SER A 66 -3.45 -20.58 -2.06
CA SER A 66 -2.94 -20.48 -3.42
C SER A 66 -2.29 -19.11 -3.64
N TRP A 67 -1.15 -19.08 -4.34
CA TRP A 67 -0.46 -17.83 -4.68
C TRP A 67 -1.36 -16.82 -5.41
N ILE A 68 -2.29 -17.29 -6.25
CA ILE A 68 -3.22 -16.42 -6.99
C ILE A 68 -4.12 -15.63 -6.03
N THR A 69 -4.42 -16.19 -4.86
CA THR A 69 -5.27 -15.54 -3.85
C THR A 69 -4.46 -14.93 -2.69
N GLU A 70 -3.20 -15.33 -2.51
CA GLU A 70 -2.29 -14.81 -1.48
C GLU A 70 -1.68 -13.45 -1.83
N TRP A 71 -1.14 -13.29 -3.05
CA TRP A 71 -0.37 -12.10 -3.42
C TRP A 71 -1.13 -10.78 -3.27
N PRO A 72 -2.48 -10.71 -3.50
CA PRO A 72 -3.20 -9.45 -3.32
C PRO A 72 -3.18 -8.97 -1.86
N TRP A 73 -3.30 -9.89 -0.91
CA TRP A 73 -3.20 -9.55 0.52
C TRP A 73 -1.80 -9.08 0.89
N LEU A 74 -0.77 -9.72 0.34
CA LEU A 74 0.63 -9.30 0.54
C LEU A 74 0.90 -7.92 -0.06
N ALA A 75 0.29 -7.58 -1.20
CA ALA A 75 0.37 -6.25 -1.79
C ALA A 75 -0.27 -5.20 -0.90
N LEU A 76 -1.43 -5.50 -0.28
CA LEU A 76 -2.07 -4.61 0.71
C LEU A 76 -1.19 -4.43 1.96
N VAL A 77 -0.58 -5.50 2.46
CA VAL A 77 0.36 -5.42 3.59
C VAL A 77 1.56 -4.54 3.23
N ALA A 78 2.19 -4.77 2.08
CA ALA A 78 3.37 -4.00 1.66
C ALA A 78 3.04 -2.52 1.43
N GLY A 79 1.95 -2.21 0.72
CA GLY A 79 1.49 -0.84 0.48
C GLY A 79 1.08 -0.12 1.77
N GLY A 80 0.30 -0.79 2.61
CA GLY A 80 -0.12 -0.24 3.90
C GLY A 80 1.06 0.04 4.84
N LEU A 81 2.01 -0.90 4.94
CA LEU A 81 3.25 -0.71 5.72
C LEU A 81 4.11 0.41 5.14
N GLY A 82 4.25 0.50 3.81
CA GLY A 82 5.00 1.56 3.14
C GLY A 82 4.51 2.94 3.55
N ASN A 83 3.22 3.21 3.36
CA ASN A 83 2.61 4.48 3.73
C ASN A 83 2.63 4.73 5.24
N LEU A 84 2.38 3.71 6.06
CA LEU A 84 2.41 3.85 7.51
C LEU A 84 3.80 4.20 8.02
N LEU A 85 4.84 3.45 7.60
CA LEU A 85 6.22 3.69 8.00
C LEU A 85 6.71 5.05 7.53
N GLU A 86 6.41 5.43 6.28
CA GLU A 86 6.80 6.74 5.76
C GLU A 86 6.19 7.87 6.59
N ARG A 87 4.92 7.79 6.92
CA ARG A 87 4.25 8.78 7.77
C ARG A 87 4.84 8.86 9.19
N GLN A 88 5.18 7.71 9.79
CA GLN A 88 5.77 7.70 11.14
C GLN A 88 7.21 8.23 11.15
N LEU A 89 7.99 7.92 10.11
CA LEU A 89 9.39 8.31 10.03
C LEU A 89 9.60 9.76 9.59
N PHE A 90 8.74 10.28 8.69
CA PHE A 90 8.94 11.58 8.04
C PHE A 90 7.80 12.57 8.27
N GLY A 91 6.74 12.18 9.00
CA GLY A 91 5.59 13.03 9.32
C GLY A 91 4.58 13.20 8.18
N CYS A 92 4.87 12.74 6.98
CA CYS A 92 3.97 12.77 5.83
C CYS A 92 4.30 11.65 4.84
N ILE A 93 3.38 11.40 3.92
CA ILE A 93 3.60 10.50 2.78
C ILE A 93 3.97 11.37 1.59
N MET A 94 5.08 11.04 0.91
CA MET A 94 5.52 11.76 -0.28
C MET A 94 4.85 11.17 -1.52
N ASP A 95 3.94 11.93 -2.12
CA ASP A 95 3.27 11.59 -3.35
C ASP A 95 3.98 12.26 -4.53
N TYR A 96 4.30 11.50 -5.59
CA TYR A 96 5.17 11.96 -6.69
C TYR A 96 4.75 11.46 -8.08
N ILE A 97 3.69 10.67 -8.19
CA ILE A 97 3.16 10.21 -9.48
C ILE A 97 1.90 11.01 -9.79
N ALA A 98 1.98 11.89 -10.79
CA ALA A 98 0.88 12.74 -11.23
C ALA A 98 0.30 12.22 -12.55
N LEU A 99 -0.91 11.67 -12.52
CA LEU A 99 -1.66 11.21 -13.69
C LEU A 99 -3.06 11.83 -13.67
N SER A 100 -3.25 12.95 -14.38
CA SER A 100 -4.58 13.59 -14.48
C SER A 100 -5.62 12.61 -15.06
N PRO A 101 -6.84 12.51 -14.54
CA PRO A 101 -7.45 13.32 -13.47
C PRO A 101 -7.26 12.78 -12.04
N LEU A 102 -6.37 11.83 -11.82
CA LEU A 102 -6.15 11.22 -10.50
C LEU A 102 -5.41 12.19 -9.56
N PRO A 103 -5.64 12.09 -8.24
CA PRO A 103 -4.76 12.71 -7.25
C PRO A 103 -3.32 12.23 -7.43
N VAL A 104 -2.34 13.03 -6.98
CA VAL A 104 -0.94 12.59 -6.94
C VAL A 104 -0.82 11.42 -5.96
N PHE A 105 -0.08 10.40 -6.31
CA PHE A 105 0.07 9.16 -5.53
C PHE A 105 1.52 8.64 -5.55
N ASN A 106 1.78 7.54 -4.87
CA ASN A 106 3.10 6.93 -4.73
C ASN A 106 3.08 5.41 -5.03
N VAL A 107 4.22 4.74 -4.94
CA VAL A 107 4.34 3.29 -5.18
C VAL A 107 3.49 2.47 -4.20
N ALA A 108 3.39 2.87 -2.94
CA ALA A 108 2.56 2.14 -1.96
C ALA A 108 1.07 2.20 -2.32
N ASP A 109 0.58 3.31 -2.88
CA ASP A 109 -0.80 3.45 -3.35
C ASP A 109 -1.08 2.55 -4.55
N ILE A 110 -0.10 2.35 -5.44
CA ILE A 110 -0.21 1.36 -6.52
C ILE A 110 -0.39 -0.03 -5.95
N LEU A 111 0.40 -0.42 -4.94
CA LEU A 111 0.29 -1.72 -4.28
C LEU A 111 -1.08 -1.92 -3.61
N LEU A 112 -1.60 -0.89 -2.93
CA LEU A 112 -2.93 -0.93 -2.34
C LEU A 112 -4.01 -1.12 -3.41
N THR A 113 -3.94 -0.36 -4.50
CA THR A 113 -4.90 -0.45 -5.61
C THR A 113 -4.86 -1.82 -6.29
N VAL A 114 -3.65 -2.29 -6.63
CA VAL A 114 -3.45 -3.60 -7.28
C VAL A 114 -3.89 -4.74 -6.35
N GLY A 115 -3.63 -4.62 -5.04
CA GLY A 115 -4.11 -5.58 -4.04
C GLY A 115 -5.63 -5.66 -3.99
N VAL A 116 -6.34 -4.53 -3.93
CA VAL A 116 -7.82 -4.50 -3.97
C VAL A 116 -8.36 -5.12 -5.25
N VAL A 117 -7.83 -4.72 -6.41
CA VAL A 117 -8.25 -5.29 -7.71
C VAL A 117 -8.00 -6.79 -7.75
N GLY A 118 -6.85 -7.26 -7.24
CA GLY A 118 -6.51 -8.68 -7.17
C GLY A 118 -7.48 -9.49 -6.28
N ILE A 119 -7.91 -8.94 -5.13
CA ILE A 119 -8.92 -9.58 -4.28
C ILE A 119 -10.25 -9.70 -5.00
N LEU A 120 -10.71 -8.62 -5.62
CA LEU A 120 -11.97 -8.64 -6.37
C LEU A 120 -11.93 -9.65 -7.52
N TRP A 121 -10.80 -9.73 -8.22
CA TRP A 121 -10.56 -10.72 -9.27
C TRP A 121 -10.58 -12.16 -8.74
N SER A 122 -9.91 -12.40 -7.60
CA SER A 122 -9.91 -13.72 -6.95
C SER A 122 -11.31 -14.17 -6.53
N TRP A 123 -12.11 -13.26 -6.00
CA TRP A 123 -13.51 -13.54 -5.65
C TRP A 123 -14.35 -13.84 -6.88
N TYR A 124 -14.16 -13.12 -7.98
CA TYR A 124 -14.85 -13.38 -9.24
C TYR A 124 -14.54 -14.78 -9.76
N LEU A 125 -13.25 -15.20 -9.74
CA LEU A 125 -12.84 -16.53 -10.16
C LEU A 125 -13.44 -17.63 -9.27
N LYS A 126 -13.35 -17.50 -7.94
CA LYS A 126 -13.94 -18.46 -6.98
C LYS A 126 -15.46 -18.61 -7.19
N ARG A 127 -16.15 -17.49 -7.48
CA ARG A 127 -17.60 -17.54 -7.76
C ARG A 127 -17.93 -18.28 -9.04
N LYS A 128 -17.10 -18.16 -10.08
CA LYS A 128 -17.30 -18.84 -11.37
C LYS A 128 -17.08 -20.36 -11.27
N GLU A 129 -16.17 -20.80 -10.38
CA GLU A 129 -15.91 -22.23 -10.16
C GLU A 129 -17.04 -22.92 -9.36
N ASN A 130 -17.76 -22.20 -8.51
CA ASN A 130 -18.81 -22.72 -7.63
C ASN A 130 -20.23 -22.56 -8.18
N GLY A 131 -20.41 -21.98 -9.33
CA GLY A 131 -21.70 -21.76 -10.00
C GLY A 131 -21.81 -22.54 -11.28
#